data_4592f646d6e34d2d3d6eab7dbdc18498
#
_entry.id   4592f646d6e34d2d3d6eab7dbdc18498
#
_cell.length_a   1.000
_cell.length_b   1.000
_cell.length_c   1.000
_cell.angle_alpha   90.00
_cell.angle_beta   90.00
_cell.angle_gamma   90.00
#
_symmetry.space_group_name_H-M   'P 1'
#
loop_
_entity.id
_entity.type
_entity.pdbx_description
1 polymer ?
#
loop_
_entity_poly.entity_id
_entity_poly.type
_entity_poly.pdbx_seq_one_letter_code
_entity_poly.pdbx_strand_id
1 'polypeptide(L)'
;MTPSDIRKIIDFYRIVEKLCLVRRDVKLSNGRPENDTAHILKTAYLAMSVFPYLQTKVDLTRMLELALVHDLVEAECGDVPLAAQQGDSQLRKQKKE
;
A
#
# COMPACT_ATOMS: atom_id res chain seq x y z
N MET A 1 19.88 19.22 7.30
CA MET A 1 19.20 18.65 6.11
C MET A 1 19.76 19.34 4.86
N THR A 2 20.29 18.58 3.94
CA THR A 2 20.89 19.09 2.72
C THR A 2 19.82 19.24 1.62
N PRO A 3 20.12 20.01 0.53
CA PRO A 3 19.22 20.04 -0.63
C PRO A 3 18.96 18.65 -1.22
N SER A 4 19.94 17.75 -1.16
CA SER A 4 19.77 16.37 -1.60
C SER A 4 18.76 15.62 -0.73
N ASP A 5 18.81 15.86 0.58
CA ASP A 5 17.84 15.26 1.51
C ASP A 5 16.43 15.75 1.21
N ILE A 6 16.28 17.05 0.94
CA ILE A 6 14.97 17.64 0.62
C ILE A 6 14.41 17.01 -0.66
N ARG A 7 15.26 16.83 -1.67
CA ARG A 7 14.84 16.20 -2.92
C ARG A 7 14.35 14.79 -2.71
N LYS A 8 15.06 14.02 -1.88
CA LYS A 8 14.66 12.64 -1.56
C LYS A 8 13.29 12.61 -0.89
N ILE A 9 13.05 13.53 0.03
CA ILE A 9 11.76 13.62 0.72
C ILE A 9 10.64 13.95 -0.27
N ILE A 10 10.88 14.92 -1.15
CA ILE A 10 9.88 15.31 -2.16
C ILE A 10 9.62 14.16 -3.12
N ASP A 11 10.65 13.47 -3.57
CA ASP A 11 10.50 12.34 -4.50
C ASP A 11 9.71 11.22 -3.85
N PHE A 12 9.99 10.91 -2.59
CA PHE A 12 9.22 9.90 -1.86
C PHE A 12 7.75 10.32 -1.71
N TYR A 13 7.52 11.59 -1.37
CA TYR A 13 6.15 12.10 -1.23
C TYR A 13 5.37 11.99 -2.55
N ARG A 14 6.03 12.22 -3.69
CA ARG A 14 5.41 12.07 -5.00
C ARG A 14 5.02 10.61 -5.28
N ILE A 15 5.85 9.67 -4.84
CA ILE A 15 5.52 8.24 -4.96
C ILE A 15 4.27 7.94 -4.14
N VAL A 16 4.20 8.46 -2.91
CA VAL A 16 3.03 8.28 -2.05
C VAL A 16 1.78 8.87 -2.70
N GLU A 17 1.90 10.05 -3.33
CA GLU A 17 0.77 10.68 -4.01
C GLU A 17 0.22 9.79 -5.13
N LYS A 18 1.08 9.05 -5.82
CA LYS A 18 0.63 8.14 -6.88
C LYS A 18 -0.31 7.06 -6.35
N LEU A 19 -0.18 6.68 -5.08
CA LEU A 19 -1.08 5.71 -4.47
C LEU A 19 -2.53 6.19 -4.49
N CYS A 20 -2.75 7.50 -4.46
CA CYS A 20 -4.09 8.07 -4.52
C CYS A 20 -4.75 7.84 -5.86
N LEU A 21 -3.96 7.54 -6.90
CA LEU A 21 -4.45 7.32 -8.25
C LEU A 21 -4.62 5.84 -8.58
N VAL A 22 -4.13 4.95 -7.72
CA VAL A 22 -4.22 3.50 -7.93
C VAL A 22 -5.59 3.03 -7.49
N ARG A 23 -6.34 2.43 -8.42
CA ARG A 23 -7.64 1.84 -8.13
C ARG A 23 -7.48 0.36 -7.86
N ARG A 24 -8.31 -0.13 -6.95
CA ARG A 24 -8.39 -1.55 -6.64
C ARG A 24 -9.69 -2.11 -7.21
N ASP A 25 -9.68 -3.41 -7.53
CA ASP A 25 -10.89 -4.10 -8.00
C ASP A 25 -11.79 -4.51 -6.84
N VAL A 26 -11.79 -3.70 -5.78
CA VAL A 26 -12.61 -3.90 -4.60
C VAL A 26 -13.47 -2.66 -4.42
N LYS A 27 -14.71 -2.86 -4.03
CA LYS A 27 -15.63 -1.76 -3.77
C LYS A 27 -15.82 -1.58 -2.27
N LEU A 28 -15.97 -0.32 -1.87
CA LEU A 28 -16.38 0.02 -0.52
C LEU A 28 -17.84 -0.39 -0.31
N SER A 29 -18.29 -0.39 0.95
CA SER A 29 -19.66 -0.80 1.28
C SER A 29 -20.72 0.04 0.57
N ASN A 30 -20.38 1.28 0.17
CA ASN A 30 -21.28 2.15 -0.56
C ASN A 30 -21.23 1.95 -2.08
N GLY A 31 -20.49 0.96 -2.57
CA GLY A 31 -20.37 0.65 -3.99
C GLY A 31 -19.32 1.44 -4.75
N ARG A 32 -18.65 2.40 -4.10
CA ARG A 32 -17.60 3.17 -4.76
C ARG A 32 -16.32 2.35 -4.84
N PRO A 33 -15.52 2.52 -5.93
CA PRO A 33 -14.24 1.84 -6.03
C PRO A 33 -13.32 2.27 -4.89
N GLU A 34 -12.58 1.31 -4.33
CA GLU A 34 -11.56 1.58 -3.33
C GLU A 34 -10.26 1.94 -4.04
N ASN A 35 -9.64 3.08 -3.68
CA ASN A 35 -8.29 3.34 -4.14
C ASN A 35 -7.29 2.74 -3.14
N ASP A 36 -6.01 2.70 -3.55
CA ASP A 36 -5.00 2.04 -2.73
C ASP A 36 -4.74 2.79 -1.43
N THR A 37 -4.87 4.11 -1.43
CA THR A 37 -4.73 4.91 -0.21
C THR A 37 -5.78 4.53 0.82
N ALA A 38 -7.04 4.39 0.40
CA ALA A 38 -8.11 3.97 1.30
C ALA A 38 -7.85 2.56 1.85
N HIS A 39 -7.35 1.65 1.01
CA HIS A 39 -6.98 0.30 1.44
C HIS A 39 -5.91 0.34 2.52
N ILE A 40 -4.84 1.10 2.29
CA ILE A 40 -3.73 1.21 3.24
C ILE A 40 -4.21 1.77 4.58
N LEU A 41 -5.02 2.82 4.53
CA LEU A 41 -5.55 3.44 5.76
C LEU A 41 -6.42 2.47 6.53
N LYS A 42 -7.30 1.75 5.85
CA LYS A 42 -8.16 0.75 6.49
C LYS A 42 -7.33 -0.37 7.11
N THR A 43 -6.27 -0.81 6.42
CA THR A 43 -5.38 -1.85 6.93
C THR A 43 -4.67 -1.40 8.19
N ALA A 44 -4.20 -0.15 8.22
CA ALA A 44 -3.53 0.39 9.40
C ALA A 44 -4.48 0.47 10.60
N TYR A 45 -5.71 0.94 10.38
CA TYR A 45 -6.71 0.98 11.45
C TYR A 45 -7.08 -0.41 11.94
N LEU A 46 -7.20 -1.37 11.02
CA LEU A 46 -7.46 -2.76 11.40
C LEU A 46 -6.34 -3.29 12.27
N ALA A 47 -5.09 -3.04 11.89
CA ALA A 47 -3.93 -3.47 12.67
C ALA A 47 -3.98 -2.89 14.09
N MET A 48 -4.30 -1.60 14.22
CA MET A 48 -4.43 -0.97 15.53
C MET A 48 -5.53 -1.62 16.37
N SER A 49 -6.65 -1.96 15.73
CA SER A 49 -7.80 -2.50 16.46
C SER A 49 -7.59 -3.94 16.91
N VAL A 50 -6.83 -4.74 16.17
CA VAL A 50 -6.57 -6.14 16.55
C VAL A 50 -5.36 -6.28 17.47
N PHE A 51 -4.49 -5.28 17.54
CA PHE A 51 -3.25 -5.34 18.30
C PHE A 51 -3.45 -5.78 19.75
N PRO A 52 -4.43 -5.23 20.51
CA PRO A 52 -4.60 -5.63 21.91
C PRO A 52 -4.99 -7.10 22.10
N TYR A 53 -5.48 -7.76 21.06
CA TYR A 53 -5.94 -9.14 21.11
C TYR A 53 -4.93 -10.14 20.63
N LEU A 54 -3.76 -9.68 20.17
CA LEU A 54 -2.70 -10.57 19.69
C LEU A 54 -2.03 -11.28 20.86
N GLN A 55 -1.86 -12.59 20.72
CA GLN A 55 -1.21 -13.39 21.76
C GLN A 55 0.31 -13.40 21.61
N THR A 56 0.80 -13.11 20.42
CA THR A 56 2.22 -13.02 20.16
C THR A 56 2.66 -11.58 20.35
N LYS A 57 3.84 -11.39 20.97
CA LYS A 57 4.39 -10.05 21.13
C LYS A 57 4.83 -9.51 19.78
N VAL A 58 4.21 -8.43 19.34
CA VAL A 58 4.59 -7.71 18.13
C VAL A 58 4.71 -6.23 18.47
N ASP A 59 5.57 -5.55 17.74
CA ASP A 59 5.76 -4.11 17.89
C ASP A 59 4.69 -3.40 17.07
N LEU A 60 3.84 -2.61 17.73
CA LEU A 60 2.77 -1.88 17.05
C LEU A 60 3.33 -0.92 16.01
N THR A 61 4.41 -0.21 16.34
CA THR A 61 5.04 0.72 15.41
C THR A 61 5.46 -0.02 14.14
N ARG A 62 6.08 -1.19 14.28
CA ARG A 62 6.52 -1.99 13.14
C ARG A 62 5.33 -2.48 12.32
N MET A 63 4.25 -2.91 12.97
CA MET A 63 3.03 -3.33 12.27
C MET A 63 2.48 -2.20 11.42
N LEU A 64 2.41 -0.98 11.98
CA LEU A 64 1.88 0.16 11.27
C LEU A 64 2.79 0.57 10.10
N GLU A 65 4.10 0.55 10.30
CA GLU A 65 5.03 0.84 9.22
C GLU A 65 4.84 -0.13 8.05
N LEU A 66 4.72 -1.43 8.35
CA LEU A 66 4.51 -2.43 7.32
C LEU A 66 3.17 -2.23 6.60
N ALA A 67 2.12 -1.90 7.35
CA ALA A 67 0.81 -1.63 6.76
C ALA A 67 0.87 -0.42 5.81
N LEU A 68 1.65 0.60 6.16
CA LEU A 68 1.75 1.81 5.35
C LEU A 68 2.61 1.61 4.10
N VAL A 69 3.61 0.72 4.13
CA VAL A 69 4.56 0.62 3.03
C VAL A 69 4.37 -0.61 2.14
N HIS A 70 3.56 -1.58 2.56
CA HIS A 70 3.49 -2.87 1.84
C HIS A 70 3.01 -2.74 0.40
N ASP A 71 2.24 -1.72 0.07
CA ASP A 71 1.69 -1.51 -1.27
C ASP A 71 2.39 -0.38 -2.04
N LEU A 72 3.55 0.10 -1.55
CA LEU A 72 4.25 1.17 -2.27
C LEU A 72 4.63 0.78 -3.70
N VAL A 73 4.85 -0.50 -3.96
CA VAL A 73 5.15 -0.99 -5.29
C VAL A 73 4.01 -0.69 -6.27
N GLU A 74 2.78 -0.61 -5.77
CA GLU A 74 1.61 -0.31 -6.61
C GLU A 74 1.69 1.10 -7.20
N ALA A 75 2.34 2.03 -6.51
CA ALA A 75 2.52 3.39 -7.01
C ALA A 75 3.34 3.42 -8.30
N GLU A 76 4.27 2.50 -8.46
CA GLU A 76 5.11 2.43 -9.65
C GLU A 76 4.46 1.60 -10.75
N CYS A 77 3.73 0.54 -10.38
CA CYS A 77 3.05 -0.31 -11.35
C CYS A 77 1.80 0.34 -11.94
N GLY A 78 1.21 1.29 -11.20
CA GLY A 78 0.00 1.96 -11.62
C GLY A 78 -1.24 1.09 -11.46
N ASP A 79 -2.33 1.55 -12.08
CA ASP A 79 -3.64 0.92 -11.99
C ASP A 79 -3.77 -0.14 -13.09
N VAL A 80 -3.55 -1.40 -12.72
CA VAL A 80 -3.67 -2.52 -13.65
C VAL A 80 -4.94 -3.29 -13.29
N PRO A 81 -5.89 -3.44 -14.25
CA PRO A 81 -7.10 -4.22 -13.99
C PRO A 81 -6.79 -5.64 -13.55
N LEU A 82 -7.66 -6.19 -12.69
CA LEU A 82 -7.45 -7.52 -12.13
C LEU A 82 -7.26 -8.59 -13.21
N ALA A 83 -8.04 -8.51 -14.30
CA ALA A 83 -7.93 -9.46 -15.41
C ALA A 83 -6.54 -9.42 -16.04
N ALA A 84 -5.98 -8.22 -16.25
CA ALA A 84 -4.63 -8.08 -16.78
C ALA A 84 -3.59 -8.55 -15.77
N GLN A 85 -3.81 -8.30 -14.47
CA GLN A 85 -2.91 -8.78 -13.43
C GLN A 85 -2.83 -10.30 -13.38
N GLN A 86 -3.94 -10.98 -13.59
CA GLN A 86 -3.96 -12.43 -13.62
C GLN A 86 -3.13 -12.99 -14.77
N GLY A 87 -3.18 -12.34 -15.93
CA GLY A 87 -2.38 -12.74 -17.08
C GLY A 87 -0.88 -12.60 -16.83
N ASP A 88 -0.48 -11.62 -16.02
CA ASP A 88 0.92 -11.31 -15.75
C ASP A 88 1.38 -11.83 -14.39
N SER A 89 0.57 -12.62 -13.71
CA SER A 89 0.87 -13.06 -12.34
C SER A 89 2.19 -13.82 -12.25
N GLN A 90 2.54 -14.61 -13.26
CA GLN A 90 3.80 -15.35 -13.26
C GLN A 90 5.00 -14.42 -13.35
N LEU A 91 4.92 -13.39 -14.17
CA LEU A 91 5.97 -12.39 -14.28
C LEU A 91 6.18 -11.66 -12.96
N ARG A 92 5.09 -11.34 -12.29
CA ARG A 92 5.17 -10.68 -10.98
C ARG A 92 5.82 -11.57 -9.94
N LYS A 93 5.50 -12.86 -9.94
CA LYS A 93 6.13 -13.82 -9.03
C LYS A 93 7.62 -13.92 -9.28
N GLN A 94 8.03 -13.95 -10.55
CA GLN A 94 9.44 -13.99 -10.91
C GLN A 94 10.19 -12.76 -10.43
N LYS A 95 9.56 -11.58 -10.49
CA LYS A 95 10.18 -10.34 -10.02
C LYS A 95 10.34 -10.30 -8.51
N LYS A 96 9.49 -11.00 -7.77
CA LYS A 96 9.57 -11.04 -6.31
C LYS A 96 10.55 -12.09 -5.82
N GLU A 97 10.86 -13.05 -6.62
CA GLU A 97 11.84 -14.08 -6.31
C GLU A 97 13.23 -13.64 -6.76
#